data_79c8a85572e7ff6ec723c9b34f1aa32a
#
_entry.id   79c8a85572e7ff6ec723c9b34f1aa32a
#
_cell.length_a   1.000
_cell.length_b   1.000
_cell.length_c   1.000
_cell.angle_alpha   90.00
_cell.angle_beta   90.00
_cell.angle_gamma   90.00
#
_symmetry.space_group_name_H-M   'P 1'
#
loop_
_entity.id
_entity.type
_entity.pdbx_description
1 polymer ?
#
loop_
_entity_poly.entity_id
_entity_poly.type
_entity_poly.pdbx_seq_one_letter_code
_entity_poly.pdbx_strand_id
1 'polypeptide(L)'
;MALAVGSFVASGIAGASSGKISPVLVVRAGLAAEVVGVVLVGIVVGLDAGTQTAWGWLLPALFIYGLGVGLATAQLTGVILQDVPVQLSGQGSGTQSTARQVGSALGIAILGTVLFSGTAGLLSTSLDDQGMPAAQRDQVVSAVVDSSGSAIAGLAADPSTAAVADAAKQAFSDATRLAAFTAAGFLVVGLIATIPLGRVPRPAGGDAGESSHASPDAKRDHNAP
;
A
#
# COMPACT_ATOMS: atom_id res chain seq x y z
N MET A 1 12.31 9.18 -2.94
CA MET A 1 12.53 9.04 -4.40
C MET A 1 12.42 7.57 -4.87
N ALA A 2 13.04 6.58 -4.19
CA ALA A 2 13.01 5.17 -4.62
C ALA A 2 11.60 4.60 -4.84
N LEU A 3 10.66 4.86 -3.94
CA LEU A 3 9.26 4.47 -4.04
C LEU A 3 8.60 5.04 -5.29
N ALA A 4 8.77 6.33 -5.56
CA ALA A 4 8.18 6.99 -6.73
C ALA A 4 8.74 6.44 -8.05
N VAL A 5 10.04 6.18 -8.11
CA VAL A 5 10.68 5.55 -9.28
C VAL A 5 10.13 4.13 -9.46
N GLY A 6 10.02 3.34 -8.39
CA GLY A 6 9.43 2.01 -8.44
C GLY A 6 7.99 2.01 -8.97
N SER A 7 7.15 2.89 -8.45
CA SER A 7 5.74 3.01 -8.89
C SER A 7 5.63 3.45 -10.35
N PHE A 8 6.48 4.38 -10.79
CA PHE A 8 6.50 4.84 -12.18
C PHE A 8 6.91 3.72 -13.16
N VAL A 9 8.00 3.00 -12.85
CA VAL A 9 8.48 1.86 -13.64
C VAL A 9 7.41 0.76 -13.70
N ALA A 10 6.80 0.44 -12.57
CA ALA A 10 5.76 -0.59 -12.48
C ALA A 10 4.51 -0.24 -13.30
N SER A 11 4.07 1.02 -13.27
CA SER A 11 2.93 1.49 -14.06
C SER A 11 3.21 1.38 -15.56
N GLY A 12 4.44 1.68 -15.99
CA GLY A 12 4.89 1.49 -17.37
C GLY A 12 4.87 0.01 -17.79
N ILE A 13 5.37 -0.88 -16.94
CA ILE A 13 5.36 -2.34 -17.18
C ILE A 13 3.93 -2.86 -17.24
N ALA A 14 3.05 -2.43 -16.33
CA ALA A 14 1.64 -2.82 -16.31
C ALA A 14 0.92 -2.40 -17.60
N GLY A 15 1.20 -1.17 -18.10
CA GLY A 15 0.67 -0.68 -19.37
C GLY A 15 1.16 -1.49 -20.56
N ALA A 16 2.46 -1.76 -20.65
CA ALA A 16 3.06 -2.55 -21.74
C ALA A 16 2.64 -4.03 -21.74
N SER A 17 2.24 -4.56 -20.58
CA SER A 17 1.76 -5.93 -20.42
C SER A 17 0.24 -6.08 -20.62
N SER A 18 -0.47 -4.97 -20.86
CA SER A 18 -1.91 -4.99 -21.11
C SER A 18 -2.25 -5.84 -22.33
N GLY A 19 -3.16 -6.79 -22.14
CA GLY A 19 -3.56 -7.76 -23.17
C GLY A 19 -2.71 -9.04 -23.24
N LYS A 20 -1.53 -9.09 -22.62
CA LYS A 20 -0.67 -10.30 -22.61
C LYS A 20 -0.78 -11.08 -21.30
N ILE A 21 -1.02 -10.39 -20.19
CA ILE A 21 -1.09 -10.97 -18.85
C ILE A 21 -2.46 -10.64 -18.25
N SER A 22 -3.03 -11.60 -17.53
CA SER A 22 -4.29 -11.39 -16.81
C SER A 22 -4.15 -10.23 -15.81
N PRO A 23 -5.04 -9.22 -15.86
CA PRO A 23 -5.00 -8.10 -14.91
C PRO A 23 -5.04 -8.54 -13.44
N VAL A 24 -5.77 -9.59 -13.12
CA VAL A 24 -5.82 -10.17 -11.77
C VAL A 24 -4.44 -10.70 -11.34
N LEU A 25 -3.68 -11.30 -12.25
CA LEU A 25 -2.32 -11.78 -11.94
C LEU A 25 -1.37 -10.60 -11.66
N VAL A 26 -1.50 -9.50 -12.41
CA VAL A 26 -0.69 -8.29 -12.20
C VAL A 26 -1.01 -7.67 -10.82
N VAL A 27 -2.29 -7.60 -10.44
CA VAL A 27 -2.70 -7.13 -9.10
C VAL A 27 -2.11 -8.03 -8.00
N ARG A 28 -2.18 -9.36 -8.15
CA ARG A 28 -1.59 -10.29 -7.17
C ARG A 28 -0.08 -10.15 -7.05
N ALA A 29 0.61 -10.02 -8.19
CA ALA A 29 2.05 -9.79 -8.20
C ALA A 29 2.41 -8.45 -7.53
N GLY A 30 1.60 -7.40 -7.77
CA GLY A 30 1.73 -6.10 -7.12
C GLY A 30 1.58 -6.21 -5.60
N LEU A 31 0.49 -6.81 -5.12
CA LEU A 31 0.26 -7.02 -3.68
C LEU A 31 1.35 -7.88 -3.03
N ALA A 32 1.82 -8.93 -3.70
CA ALA A 32 2.93 -9.74 -3.20
C ALA A 32 4.22 -8.94 -3.08
N ALA A 33 4.54 -8.09 -4.07
CA ALA A 33 5.68 -7.18 -4.01
C ALA A 33 5.54 -6.13 -2.90
N GLU A 34 4.32 -5.61 -2.64
CA GLU A 34 4.05 -4.74 -1.50
C GLU A 34 4.32 -5.44 -0.17
N VAL A 35 3.83 -6.66 0.01
CA VAL A 35 4.10 -7.47 1.22
C VAL A 35 5.59 -7.63 1.42
N VAL A 36 6.33 -8.06 0.39
CA VAL A 36 7.78 -8.23 0.47
C VAL A 36 8.47 -6.91 0.79
N GLY A 37 8.09 -5.83 0.12
CA GLY A 37 8.68 -4.50 0.33
C GLY A 37 8.48 -3.99 1.76
N VAL A 38 7.25 -4.10 2.31
CA VAL A 38 6.94 -3.67 3.69
C VAL A 38 7.64 -4.55 4.73
N VAL A 39 7.69 -5.86 4.52
CA VAL A 39 8.43 -6.78 5.40
C VAL A 39 9.93 -6.43 5.41
N LEU A 40 10.51 -6.17 4.25
CA LEU A 40 11.92 -5.75 4.16
C LEU A 40 12.15 -4.41 4.87
N VAL A 41 11.25 -3.44 4.73
CA VAL A 41 11.33 -2.17 5.48
C VAL A 41 11.31 -2.45 6.99
N GLY A 42 10.38 -3.28 7.48
CA GLY A 42 10.31 -3.66 8.89
C GLY A 42 11.58 -4.35 9.41
N ILE A 43 12.18 -5.22 8.60
CA ILE A 43 13.44 -5.90 8.94
C ILE A 43 14.60 -4.89 8.99
N VAL A 44 14.75 -4.06 7.96
CA VAL A 44 15.85 -3.07 7.87
C VAL A 44 15.78 -2.07 9.02
N VAL A 45 14.57 -1.56 9.34
CA VAL A 45 14.37 -0.65 10.47
C VAL A 45 14.71 -1.34 11.81
N GLY A 46 14.43 -2.63 11.94
CA GLY A 46 14.72 -3.38 13.18
C GLY A 46 16.18 -3.81 13.36
N LEU A 47 16.97 -3.84 12.28
CA LEU A 47 18.37 -4.28 12.35
C LEU A 47 19.33 -3.17 12.83
N ASP A 48 18.95 -1.90 12.62
CA ASP A 48 19.91 -0.81 12.84
C ASP A 48 19.20 0.52 13.16
N ALA A 49 18.87 0.72 14.42
CA ALA A 49 18.31 1.99 14.91
C ALA A 49 19.36 3.13 14.94
N GLY A 50 20.20 3.28 13.93
CA GLY A 50 21.09 4.44 13.93
C GLY A 50 22.34 4.44 13.05
N THR A 51 22.61 3.41 12.28
CA THR A 51 23.80 3.41 11.42
C THR A 51 23.49 3.83 9.99
N GLN A 52 24.45 4.48 9.34
CA GLN A 52 24.34 4.89 7.93
C GLN A 52 24.16 3.72 6.97
N THR A 53 24.49 2.50 7.39
CA THR A 53 24.38 1.27 6.62
C THR A 53 22.92 0.92 6.35
N ALA A 54 21.99 1.18 7.28
CA ALA A 54 20.56 0.91 7.12
C ALA A 54 19.93 1.69 5.96
N TRP A 55 20.37 2.91 5.69
CA TRP A 55 19.85 3.73 4.58
C TRP A 55 20.09 3.09 3.22
N GLY A 56 21.21 2.42 3.01
CA GLY A 56 21.51 1.71 1.77
C GLY A 56 20.52 0.58 1.47
N TRP A 57 20.10 -0.16 2.50
CA TRP A 57 19.15 -1.26 2.36
C TRP A 57 17.69 -0.81 2.33
N LEU A 58 17.39 0.36 2.85
CA LEU A 58 16.05 0.92 2.82
C LEU A 58 15.63 1.31 1.40
N LEU A 59 16.55 1.76 0.56
CA LEU A 59 16.26 2.14 -0.83
C LEU A 59 15.73 0.98 -1.68
N PRO A 60 16.38 -0.21 -1.71
CA PRO A 60 15.84 -1.37 -2.42
C PRO A 60 14.48 -1.82 -1.87
N ALA A 61 14.31 -1.83 -0.54
CA ALA A 61 13.05 -2.21 0.08
C ALA A 61 11.89 -1.28 -0.34
N LEU A 62 12.13 0.04 -0.31
CA LEU A 62 11.17 1.05 -0.77
C LEU A 62 10.93 0.99 -2.28
N PHE A 63 11.93 0.61 -3.06
CA PHE A 63 11.77 0.41 -4.51
C PHE A 63 10.86 -0.77 -4.81
N ILE A 64 11.07 -1.92 -4.14
CA ILE A 64 10.21 -3.12 -4.28
C ILE A 64 8.78 -2.81 -3.85
N TYR A 65 8.61 -2.11 -2.72
CA TYR A 65 7.30 -1.64 -2.28
C TYR A 65 6.64 -0.74 -3.34
N GLY A 66 7.37 0.22 -3.89
CA GLY A 66 6.90 1.10 -4.96
C GLY A 66 6.50 0.35 -6.23
N LEU A 67 7.26 -0.67 -6.63
CA LEU A 67 6.88 -1.55 -7.74
C LEU A 67 5.53 -2.23 -7.48
N GLY A 68 5.32 -2.75 -6.27
CA GLY A 68 4.06 -3.35 -5.85
C GLY A 68 2.89 -2.38 -5.98
N VAL A 69 3.01 -1.19 -5.38
CA VAL A 69 1.99 -0.14 -5.44
C VAL A 69 1.65 0.24 -6.87
N GLY A 70 2.66 0.41 -7.73
CA GLY A 70 2.47 0.76 -9.13
C GLY A 70 1.72 -0.30 -9.92
N LEU A 71 2.11 -1.58 -9.79
CA LEU A 71 1.44 -2.71 -10.45
C LEU A 71 -0.01 -2.88 -9.98
N ALA A 72 -0.23 -2.90 -8.67
CA ALA A 72 -1.55 -3.09 -8.10
C ALA A 72 -2.50 -1.95 -8.51
N THR A 73 -2.09 -0.70 -8.30
CA THR A 73 -2.93 0.47 -8.58
C THR A 73 -3.29 0.59 -10.06
N ALA A 74 -2.35 0.27 -10.98
CA ALA A 74 -2.57 0.39 -12.41
C ALA A 74 -3.70 -0.53 -12.93
N GLN A 75 -3.89 -1.71 -12.33
CA GLN A 75 -4.84 -2.70 -12.81
C GLN A 75 -6.07 -2.87 -11.91
N LEU A 76 -6.00 -2.42 -10.65
CA LEU A 76 -7.05 -2.67 -9.65
C LEU A 76 -8.42 -2.13 -10.07
N THR A 77 -8.45 -0.91 -10.59
CA THR A 77 -9.70 -0.29 -11.05
C THR A 77 -10.32 -1.06 -12.21
N GLY A 78 -9.51 -1.50 -13.18
CA GLY A 78 -9.98 -2.32 -14.29
C GLY A 78 -10.52 -3.67 -13.83
N VAL A 79 -9.84 -4.33 -12.88
CA VAL A 79 -10.30 -5.62 -12.32
C VAL A 79 -11.62 -5.47 -11.56
N ILE A 80 -11.80 -4.39 -10.79
CA ILE A 80 -13.04 -4.18 -10.02
C ILE A 80 -14.22 -3.86 -10.94
N LEU A 81 -14.00 -3.11 -12.02
CA LEU A 81 -15.06 -2.64 -12.89
C LEU A 81 -15.32 -3.57 -14.10
N GLN A 82 -14.53 -4.62 -14.30
CA GLN A 82 -14.65 -5.48 -15.49
C GLN A 82 -16.01 -6.16 -15.65
N ASP A 83 -16.69 -6.47 -14.54
CA ASP A 83 -17.99 -7.14 -14.51
C ASP A 83 -19.16 -6.17 -14.24
N VAL A 84 -18.88 -4.85 -14.18
CA VAL A 84 -19.88 -3.82 -13.94
C VAL A 84 -20.45 -3.36 -15.27
N PRO A 85 -21.79 -3.42 -15.50
CA PRO A 85 -22.42 -2.89 -16.70
C PRO A 85 -22.06 -1.42 -16.93
N VAL A 86 -21.87 -1.03 -18.20
CA VAL A 86 -21.45 0.34 -18.58
C VAL A 86 -22.39 1.40 -17.99
N GLN A 87 -23.69 1.11 -17.92
CA GLN A 87 -24.73 1.99 -17.36
C GLN A 87 -24.53 2.24 -15.85
N LEU A 88 -23.87 1.33 -15.13
CA LEU A 88 -23.62 1.40 -13.69
C LEU A 88 -22.15 1.74 -13.37
N SER A 89 -21.31 1.99 -14.36
CA SER A 89 -19.87 2.26 -14.19
C SER A 89 -19.60 3.45 -13.28
N GLY A 90 -20.44 4.49 -13.33
CA GLY A 90 -20.36 5.64 -12.44
C GLY A 90 -20.61 5.27 -10.97
N GLN A 91 -21.61 4.42 -10.69
CA GLN A 91 -21.90 3.93 -9.35
C GLN A 91 -20.78 3.01 -8.85
N GLY A 92 -20.29 2.12 -9.72
CA GLY A 92 -19.17 1.23 -9.41
C GLY A 92 -17.91 2.02 -9.02
N SER A 93 -17.55 3.03 -9.81
CA SER A 93 -16.40 3.90 -9.52
C SER A 93 -16.57 4.70 -8.23
N GLY A 94 -17.77 5.22 -7.97
CA GLY A 94 -18.10 5.94 -6.73
C GLY A 94 -17.96 5.04 -5.50
N THR A 95 -18.52 3.82 -5.55
CA THR A 95 -18.42 2.82 -4.48
C THR A 95 -16.96 2.44 -4.22
N GLN A 96 -16.19 2.16 -5.27
CA GLN A 96 -14.75 1.88 -5.17
C GLN A 96 -13.98 3.01 -4.51
N SER A 97 -14.24 4.26 -4.93
CA SER A 97 -13.57 5.44 -4.36
C SER A 97 -13.88 5.60 -2.87
N THR A 98 -15.15 5.42 -2.49
CA THR A 98 -15.58 5.48 -1.08
C THR A 98 -14.93 4.36 -0.26
N ALA A 99 -14.94 3.12 -0.74
CA ALA A 99 -14.31 1.99 -0.07
C ALA A 99 -12.81 2.23 0.15
N ARG A 100 -12.11 2.79 -0.87
CA ARG A 100 -10.69 3.14 -0.77
C ARG A 100 -10.44 4.23 0.27
N GLN A 101 -11.29 5.25 0.36
CA GLN A 101 -11.14 6.32 1.35
C GLN A 101 -11.37 5.80 2.78
N VAL A 102 -12.41 5.00 2.98
CA VAL A 102 -12.68 4.37 4.28
C VAL A 102 -11.53 3.45 4.67
N GLY A 103 -11.06 2.60 3.75
CA GLY A 103 -9.91 1.73 4.00
C GLY A 103 -8.63 2.50 4.34
N SER A 104 -8.37 3.61 3.64
CA SER A 104 -7.23 4.48 3.92
C SER A 104 -7.33 5.13 5.31
N ALA A 105 -8.50 5.66 5.66
CA ALA A 105 -8.73 6.27 6.98
C ALA A 105 -8.54 5.26 8.12
N LEU A 106 -9.11 4.06 7.99
CA LEU A 106 -8.95 2.98 8.96
C LEU A 106 -7.49 2.52 9.04
N GLY A 107 -6.81 2.38 7.91
CA GLY A 107 -5.41 2.01 7.86
C GLY A 107 -4.52 3.02 8.61
N ILE A 108 -4.69 4.31 8.35
CA ILE A 108 -3.95 5.38 9.04
C ILE A 108 -4.24 5.35 10.54
N ALA A 109 -5.51 5.20 10.95
CA ALA A 109 -5.88 5.16 12.36
C ALA A 109 -5.25 3.96 13.09
N ILE A 110 -5.34 2.77 12.51
CA ILE A 110 -4.79 1.55 13.12
C ILE A 110 -3.25 1.61 13.18
N LEU A 111 -2.60 1.91 12.07
CA LEU A 111 -1.14 1.95 12.02
C LEU A 111 -0.57 3.10 12.85
N GLY A 112 -1.24 4.25 12.88
CA GLY A 112 -0.91 5.36 13.75
C GLY A 112 -1.01 4.97 15.24
N THR A 113 -2.08 4.30 15.63
CA THR A 113 -2.23 3.80 17.00
C THR A 113 -1.13 2.80 17.36
N VAL A 114 -0.83 1.83 16.49
CA VAL A 114 0.24 0.86 16.70
C VAL A 114 1.60 1.55 16.85
N LEU A 115 1.89 2.55 16.01
CA LEU A 115 3.14 3.29 16.07
C LEU A 115 3.25 4.14 17.33
N PHE A 116 2.29 5.00 17.60
CA PHE A 116 2.39 5.97 18.68
C PHE A 116 2.19 5.34 20.06
N SER A 117 1.21 4.44 20.23
CA SER A 117 1.03 3.71 21.49
C SER A 117 2.17 2.72 21.73
N GLY A 118 2.70 2.09 20.68
CA GLY A 118 3.88 1.24 20.75
C GLY A 118 5.12 2.02 21.20
N THR A 119 5.37 3.19 20.59
CA THR A 119 6.46 4.08 20.99
C THR A 119 6.32 4.52 22.45
N ALA A 120 5.12 4.97 22.84
CA ALA A 120 4.86 5.40 24.23
C ALA A 120 5.12 4.27 25.24
N GLY A 121 4.61 3.08 24.98
CA GLY A 121 4.77 1.92 25.87
C GLY A 121 6.22 1.47 26.00
N LEU A 122 6.91 1.30 24.88
CA LEU A 122 8.31 0.85 24.85
C LEU A 122 9.25 1.88 25.50
N LEU A 123 9.06 3.18 25.19
CA LEU A 123 9.86 4.23 25.77
C LEU A 123 9.60 4.37 27.26
N SER A 124 8.33 4.34 27.69
CA SER A 124 7.96 4.40 29.10
C SER A 124 8.61 3.26 29.89
N THR A 125 8.57 2.04 29.40
CA THR A 125 9.21 0.88 30.04
C THR A 125 10.73 1.05 30.12
N SER A 126 11.37 1.47 29.03
CA SER A 126 12.81 1.64 28.99
C SER A 126 13.30 2.74 29.96
N LEU A 127 12.55 3.83 30.11
CA LEU A 127 12.89 4.92 31.02
C LEU A 127 12.60 4.56 32.48
N ASP A 128 11.58 3.70 32.74
CA ASP A 128 11.29 3.16 34.06
C ASP A 128 12.42 2.25 34.54
N ASP A 129 12.89 1.36 33.68
CA ASP A 129 14.05 0.48 33.93
C ASP A 129 15.33 1.27 34.23
N GLN A 130 15.47 2.47 33.69
CA GLN A 130 16.57 3.40 33.98
C GLN A 130 16.37 4.20 35.29
N GLY A 131 15.26 3.98 36.01
CA GLY A 131 14.95 4.63 37.28
C GLY A 131 14.48 6.09 37.14
N MET A 132 13.95 6.48 35.98
CA MET A 132 13.46 7.84 35.75
C MET A 132 12.15 8.07 36.53
N PRO A 133 12.03 9.22 37.29
CA PRO A 133 10.79 9.56 37.98
C PRO A 133 9.61 9.66 37.01
N ALA A 134 8.42 9.18 37.43
CA ALA A 134 7.24 9.10 36.58
C ALA A 134 6.87 10.41 35.89
N ALA A 135 6.90 11.55 36.61
CA ALA A 135 6.58 12.84 36.02
C ALA A 135 7.54 13.27 34.90
N GLN A 136 8.83 12.97 35.04
CA GLN A 136 9.82 13.28 34.01
C GLN A 136 9.70 12.32 32.82
N ARG A 137 9.48 11.04 33.09
CA ARG A 137 9.22 10.02 32.07
C ARG A 137 8.02 10.40 31.18
N ASP A 138 6.90 10.77 31.80
CA ASP A 138 5.67 11.12 31.07
C ASP A 138 5.88 12.37 30.18
N GLN A 139 6.68 13.34 30.64
CA GLN A 139 7.06 14.50 29.83
C GLN A 139 7.88 14.12 28.61
N VAL A 140 8.88 13.25 28.77
CA VAL A 140 9.71 12.78 27.67
C VAL A 140 8.91 11.97 26.67
N VAL A 141 8.07 11.03 27.15
CA VAL A 141 7.21 10.22 26.30
C VAL A 141 6.26 11.09 25.49
N SER A 142 5.57 12.05 26.13
CA SER A 142 4.68 12.98 25.42
C SER A 142 5.46 13.81 24.40
N ALA A 143 6.60 14.36 24.74
CA ALA A 143 7.41 15.16 23.82
C ALA A 143 7.82 14.35 22.56
N VAL A 144 8.22 13.09 22.73
CA VAL A 144 8.61 12.23 21.60
C VAL A 144 7.39 11.84 20.75
N VAL A 145 6.27 11.46 21.36
CA VAL A 145 5.06 11.02 20.67
C VAL A 145 4.40 12.19 19.93
N ASP A 146 4.17 13.31 20.60
CA ASP A 146 3.47 14.48 20.05
C ASP A 146 4.26 15.13 18.90
N SER A 147 5.59 15.05 18.97
CA SER A 147 6.48 15.53 17.91
C SER A 147 6.69 14.52 16.78
N SER A 148 6.05 13.33 16.83
CA SER A 148 6.28 12.23 15.89
C SER A 148 7.75 11.85 15.76
N GLY A 149 8.49 11.87 16.89
CA GLY A 149 9.90 11.52 16.98
C GLY A 149 10.88 12.67 16.68
N SER A 150 10.44 13.87 16.25
CA SER A 150 11.36 14.95 15.95
C SER A 150 12.09 15.50 17.18
N ALA A 151 11.50 15.38 18.38
CA ALA A 151 12.13 15.73 19.65
C ALA A 151 13.41 14.90 19.95
N ILE A 152 13.53 13.70 19.38
CA ILE A 152 14.69 12.81 19.56
C ILE A 152 15.99 13.50 19.12
N ALA A 153 15.95 14.28 18.05
CA ALA A 153 17.13 15.00 17.57
C ALA A 153 17.61 16.04 18.58
N GLY A 154 16.68 16.73 19.25
CA GLY A 154 16.99 17.68 20.32
C GLY A 154 17.60 16.99 21.55
N LEU A 155 17.02 15.86 21.96
CA LEU A 155 17.55 15.03 23.07
C LEU A 155 18.95 14.51 22.78
N ALA A 156 19.24 14.16 21.52
CA ALA A 156 20.55 13.66 21.11
C ALA A 156 21.63 14.75 21.03
N ALA A 157 21.25 16.00 20.95
CA ALA A 157 22.21 17.15 20.91
C ALA A 157 22.83 17.46 22.29
N ASP A 158 22.17 17.06 23.37
CA ASP A 158 22.67 17.28 24.73
C ASP A 158 23.27 15.99 25.30
N PRO A 159 24.54 15.96 25.68
CA PRO A 159 25.20 14.78 26.27
C PRO A 159 24.51 14.29 27.54
N SER A 160 23.82 15.14 28.30
CA SER A 160 23.12 14.75 29.51
C SER A 160 21.85 13.94 29.25
N THR A 161 21.27 14.06 28.06
CA THR A 161 20.05 13.35 27.61
C THR A 161 20.33 12.30 26.54
N ALA A 162 21.59 12.02 26.23
CA ALA A 162 21.97 11.07 25.18
C ALA A 162 21.39 9.66 25.41
N ALA A 163 21.41 9.17 26.63
CA ALA A 163 20.83 7.86 26.98
C ALA A 163 19.31 7.83 26.76
N VAL A 164 18.62 8.93 27.06
CA VAL A 164 17.17 9.08 26.80
C VAL A 164 16.89 9.12 25.30
N ALA A 165 17.74 9.83 24.54
CA ALA A 165 17.63 9.89 23.08
C ALA A 165 17.81 8.51 22.44
N ASP A 166 18.74 7.71 22.93
CA ASP A 166 18.98 6.36 22.40
C ASP A 166 17.82 5.41 22.75
N ALA A 167 17.28 5.49 23.97
CA ALA A 167 16.05 4.77 24.34
C ALA A 167 14.86 5.18 23.45
N ALA A 168 14.71 6.47 23.17
CA ALA A 168 13.64 6.98 22.31
C ALA A 168 13.80 6.54 20.83
N LYS A 169 15.03 6.53 20.30
CA LYS A 169 15.32 6.00 18.96
C LYS A 169 14.94 4.52 18.86
N GLN A 170 15.34 3.73 19.84
CA GLN A 170 15.07 2.29 19.86
C GLN A 170 13.56 2.04 19.96
N ALA A 171 12.87 2.68 20.90
CA ALA A 171 11.44 2.55 21.05
C ALA A 171 10.65 2.94 19.79
N PHE A 172 11.05 4.03 19.13
CA PHE A 172 10.43 4.47 17.87
C PHE A 172 10.72 3.51 16.70
N SER A 173 11.92 2.96 16.62
CA SER A 173 12.31 1.97 15.63
C SER A 173 11.52 0.66 15.81
N ASP A 174 11.43 0.14 17.05
CA ASP A 174 10.70 -1.09 17.34
C ASP A 174 9.18 -0.92 17.09
N ALA A 175 8.62 0.22 17.46
CA ALA A 175 7.22 0.55 17.16
C ALA A 175 6.97 0.66 15.64
N THR A 176 7.90 1.26 14.89
CA THR A 176 7.83 1.34 13.42
C THR A 176 7.89 -0.05 12.79
N ARG A 177 8.76 -0.93 13.30
CA ARG A 177 8.83 -2.32 12.89
C ARG A 177 7.51 -3.06 13.13
N LEU A 178 6.91 -2.89 14.31
CA LEU A 178 5.61 -3.47 14.63
C LEU A 178 4.51 -2.97 13.70
N ALA A 179 4.47 -1.66 13.43
CA ALA A 179 3.53 -1.07 12.47
C ALA A 179 3.73 -1.62 11.05
N ALA A 180 4.98 -1.81 10.60
CA ALA A 180 5.28 -2.40 9.31
C ALA A 180 4.78 -3.84 9.19
N PHE A 181 5.00 -4.68 10.20
CA PHE A 181 4.48 -6.05 10.19
C PHE A 181 2.96 -6.10 10.29
N THR A 182 2.33 -5.17 11.01
CA THR A 182 0.87 -5.03 11.05
C THR A 182 0.33 -4.67 9.66
N ALA A 183 0.96 -3.72 8.96
CA ALA A 183 0.63 -3.37 7.58
C ALA A 183 0.81 -4.56 6.63
N ALA A 184 1.91 -5.32 6.75
CA ALA A 184 2.14 -6.54 5.97
C ALA A 184 1.02 -7.57 6.20
N GLY A 185 0.54 -7.73 7.44
CA GLY A 185 -0.60 -8.59 7.75
C GLY A 185 -1.87 -8.18 7.01
N PHE A 186 -2.21 -6.89 6.96
CA PHE A 186 -3.35 -6.41 6.19
C PHE A 186 -3.17 -6.63 4.68
N LEU A 187 -1.97 -6.43 4.15
CA LEU A 187 -1.68 -6.69 2.73
C LEU A 187 -1.81 -8.18 2.39
N VAL A 188 -1.39 -9.08 3.27
CA VAL A 188 -1.57 -10.53 3.10
C VAL A 188 -3.05 -10.89 3.09
N VAL A 189 -3.87 -10.33 3.98
CA VAL A 189 -5.32 -10.51 3.97
C VAL A 189 -5.91 -10.00 2.64
N GLY A 190 -5.49 -8.83 2.17
CA GLY A 190 -5.87 -8.30 0.86
C GLY A 190 -5.47 -9.23 -0.29
N LEU A 191 -4.25 -9.75 -0.26
CA LEU A 191 -3.77 -10.71 -1.27
C LEU A 191 -4.60 -12.00 -1.28
N ILE A 192 -4.91 -12.56 -0.11
CA ILE A 192 -5.78 -13.74 0.02
C ILE A 192 -7.18 -13.44 -0.52
N ALA A 193 -7.74 -12.27 -0.25
CA ALA A 193 -9.05 -11.85 -0.76
C ALA A 193 -9.10 -11.77 -2.30
N THR A 194 -7.96 -11.67 -2.98
CA THR A 194 -7.91 -11.70 -4.46
C THR A 194 -7.98 -13.12 -5.05
N ILE A 195 -7.82 -14.19 -4.24
CA ILE A 195 -7.76 -15.57 -4.75
C ILE A 195 -9.03 -15.98 -5.50
N PRO A 196 -10.26 -15.66 -5.05
CA PRO A 196 -11.47 -16.02 -5.78
C PRO A 196 -11.68 -15.25 -7.09
N LEU A 197 -11.09 -14.04 -7.25
CA LEU A 197 -11.32 -13.16 -8.39
C LEU A 197 -10.89 -13.73 -9.78
N GLY A 198 -10.12 -14.80 -9.82
CA GLY A 198 -9.69 -15.42 -11.09
C GLY A 198 -10.43 -16.72 -11.44
N ARG A 199 -11.43 -17.11 -10.64
CA ARG A 199 -12.15 -18.39 -10.77
C ARG A 199 -13.56 -18.26 -11.35
N VAL A 200 -14.06 -17.05 -11.58
CA VAL A 200 -15.36 -16.87 -12.25
C VAL A 200 -15.18 -17.18 -13.73
N PRO A 201 -15.82 -18.26 -14.26
CA PRO A 201 -15.82 -18.51 -15.70
C PRO A 201 -16.44 -17.30 -16.38
N ARG A 202 -15.74 -16.69 -17.35
CA ARG A 202 -16.38 -15.74 -18.26
C ARG A 202 -17.61 -16.44 -18.85
N PRO A 203 -18.80 -15.85 -18.82
CA PRO A 203 -19.89 -16.33 -19.65
C PRO A 203 -19.35 -16.37 -21.08
N ALA A 204 -19.40 -17.52 -21.72
CA ALA A 204 -19.06 -17.65 -23.11
C ALA A 204 -19.84 -16.55 -23.85
N GLY A 205 -19.10 -15.61 -24.45
CA GLY A 205 -19.71 -14.52 -25.22
C GLY A 205 -20.69 -15.17 -26.18
N GLY A 206 -21.97 -14.82 -26.02
CA GLY A 206 -22.96 -15.19 -27.01
C GLY A 206 -22.43 -14.73 -28.36
N ASP A 207 -22.23 -15.67 -29.26
CA ASP A 207 -22.10 -15.38 -30.67
C ASP A 207 -23.27 -14.46 -31.03
N ALA A 208 -23.01 -13.16 -30.98
CA ALA A 208 -23.89 -12.20 -31.61
C ALA A 208 -23.83 -12.54 -33.10
N GLY A 209 -24.85 -13.28 -33.50
CA GLY A 209 -25.02 -13.72 -34.84
C GLY A 209 -24.68 -12.59 -35.80
N GLU A 210 -23.80 -12.90 -36.69
CA GLU A 210 -23.72 -12.28 -38.01
C GLU A 210 -25.12 -12.30 -38.64
N SER A 211 -25.97 -11.38 -38.22
CA SER A 211 -27.15 -11.05 -38.99
C SER A 211 -26.67 -10.39 -40.29
N SER A 212 -26.46 -11.25 -41.25
CA SER A 212 -26.47 -11.00 -42.66
C SER A 212 -27.28 -9.72 -42.99
N HIS A 213 -26.61 -8.61 -43.23
CA HIS A 213 -27.17 -7.55 -44.00
C HIS A 213 -27.28 -8.04 -45.44
N ALA A 214 -28.35 -8.80 -45.71
CA ALA A 214 -28.84 -8.99 -47.04
C ALA A 214 -29.35 -7.61 -47.54
N SER A 215 -28.55 -7.00 -48.38
CA SER A 215 -28.91 -5.82 -49.16
C SER A 215 -30.11 -6.17 -50.06
N PRO A 216 -31.24 -5.46 -50.01
CA PRO A 216 -32.27 -5.61 -51.02
C PRO A 216 -31.82 -4.82 -52.26
N ASP A 217 -31.43 -5.56 -53.26
CA ASP A 217 -31.12 -5.07 -54.59
C ASP A 217 -32.34 -4.32 -55.16
N ALA A 218 -32.18 -3.02 -55.38
CA ALA A 218 -33.18 -2.17 -55.95
C ALA A 218 -33.25 -2.37 -57.46
N LYS A 219 -34.14 -3.25 -57.86
CA LYS A 219 -34.61 -3.32 -59.25
C LYS A 219 -35.47 -2.09 -59.56
N ARG A 220 -34.89 -1.07 -60.14
CA ARG A 220 -35.61 -0.01 -60.82
C ARG A 220 -35.83 -0.46 -62.26
N ASP A 221 -37.02 -0.95 -62.54
CA ASP A 221 -37.47 -1.04 -63.92
C ASP A 221 -37.95 0.33 -64.39
N HIS A 222 -37.32 0.76 -65.47
CA HIS A 222 -37.66 1.82 -66.38
C HIS A 222 -38.94 1.44 -67.15
N ASN A 223 -39.98 2.25 -67.08
CA ASN A 223 -40.84 2.42 -68.24
C ASN A 223 -41.53 3.79 -68.21
N ALA A 224 -41.21 4.61 -69.20
CA ALA A 224 -42.02 5.74 -69.67
C ALA A 224 -43.07 5.20 -70.65
N PRO A 225 -44.09 5.90 -71.07
CA PRO A 225 -43.98 7.08 -71.86
C PRO A 225 -44.49 8.38 -71.24
#